data_e8a9c71959920a3d9762026187f97a74
#
_entry.id   e8a9c71959920a3d9762026187f97a74
#
_cell.length_a   1.000
_cell.length_b   1.000
_cell.length_c   1.000
_cell.angle_alpha   90.00
_cell.angle_beta   90.00
_cell.angle_gamma   90.00
#
_symmetry.space_group_name_H-M   'P 1'
#
loop_
_entity.id
_entity.type
_entity.pdbx_description
1 polymer ?
#
loop_
_entity_poly.entity_id
_entity_poly.type
_entity_poly.pdbx_seq_one_letter_code
_entity_poly.pdbx_strand_id
1 'polypeptide(L)' 'MGRSGRKYTIFINEHRYQVEEDALTGSQIKELDSIPPGNTLFLEVPGPEPDRKIEDAETVELRGGLKFYDLPPTVRG' A
#
# COMPACT_ATOMS: atom_id res chain seq x y z
N MET A 1 -12.72 17.98 -1.05
CA MET A 1 -12.95 17.24 -0.12
C MET A 1 -12.64 15.86 -0.38
N GLY A 2 -12.17 15.10 -0.62
CA GLY A 2 -11.71 13.80 -0.82
C GLY A 2 -12.21 12.75 0.15
N ARG A 3 -13.01 13.12 1.10
CA ARG A 3 -13.52 12.14 2.03
C ARG A 3 -14.96 11.83 1.77
N SER A 4 -15.26 10.56 1.73
CA SER A 4 -16.63 10.12 1.50
C SER A 4 -17.33 9.72 2.79
N GLY A 5 -16.67 9.81 3.91
CA GLY A 5 -17.22 9.36 5.18
C GLY A 5 -17.08 7.87 5.39
N ARG A 6 -16.45 7.16 4.47
CA ARG A 6 -16.24 5.73 4.60
C ARG A 6 -14.88 5.45 5.19
N LYS A 7 -14.76 4.28 5.77
CA LYS A 7 -13.47 3.80 6.23
C LYS A 7 -13.13 2.53 5.48
N TYR A 8 -11.89 2.45 5.05
CA TYR A 8 -11.40 1.27 4.37
C TYR A 8 -10.41 0.58 5.28
N THR A 9 -10.54 -0.72 5.40
CA THR A 9 -9.57 -1.51 6.15
C THR A 9 -8.57 -2.07 5.17
N ILE A 10 -7.32 -1.73 5.35
CA ILE A 10 -6.23 -2.27 4.53
C ILE A 10 -5.19 -2.87 5.45
N PHE A 11 -4.35 -3.71 4.87
CA PHE A 11 -3.30 -4.38 5.62
C PHE A 11 -1.95 -4.06 4.98
N ILE A 12 -0.97 -3.73 5.80
CA ILE A 12 0.38 -3.47 5.33
C ILE A 12 1.29 -4.33 6.19
N ASN A 13 1.96 -5.30 5.56
CA ASN A 13 2.79 -6.28 6.28
C ASN A 13 1.99 -6.91 7.42
N GLU A 14 0.73 -7.23 7.13
CA GLU A 14 -0.20 -7.86 8.08
C GLU A 14 -0.65 -6.96 9.23
N HIS A 15 -0.24 -5.70 9.23
CA HIS A 15 -0.77 -4.74 10.19
C HIS A 15 -2.03 -4.11 9.62
N ARG A 16 -3.07 -4.04 10.44
CA ARG A 16 -4.37 -3.53 10.00
C ARG A 16 -4.45 -2.03 10.20
N TYR A 17 -4.90 -1.33 9.17
CA TYR A 17 -5.11 0.12 9.24
C TYR A 17 -6.49 0.46 8.73
N GLN A 18 -7.13 1.43 9.36
CA GLN A 18 -8.38 1.98 8.87
C GLN A 18 -8.12 3.38 8.34
N VAL A 19 -8.53 3.61 7.09
CA VAL A 19 -8.20 4.85 6.39
C VAL A 19 -9.49 5.47 5.89
N GLU A 20 -9.62 6.77 6.04
CA GLU A 20 -10.81 7.49 5.61
C GLU A 20 -10.69 8.08 4.22
N GLU A 21 -9.48 8.17 3.68
CA GLU A 21 -9.28 8.65 2.32
C GLU A 21 -9.75 7.61 1.31
N ASP A 22 -10.23 8.08 0.17
CA ASP A 22 -10.64 7.17 -0.89
C ASP A 22 -9.46 6.66 -1.68
N ALA A 23 -8.33 7.33 -1.60
CA ALA A 23 -7.14 6.94 -2.33
C ALA A 23 -5.91 7.42 -1.58
N LEU A 24 -4.82 6.69 -1.72
CA LEU A 24 -3.52 7.07 -1.16
C LEU A 24 -2.45 6.82 -2.19
N THR A 25 -1.38 7.62 -2.14
CA THR A 25 -0.21 7.33 -2.96
C THR A 25 0.62 6.24 -2.29
N GLY A 26 1.51 5.63 -3.08
CA GLY A 26 2.41 4.63 -2.53
C GLY A 26 3.22 5.17 -1.37
N SER A 27 3.69 6.42 -1.49
CA SER A 27 4.43 7.05 -0.42
C SER A 27 3.60 7.17 0.86
N GLN A 28 2.34 7.55 0.71
CA GLN A 28 1.46 7.67 1.89
C GLN A 28 1.20 6.32 2.54
N ILE A 29 1.04 5.28 1.73
CA ILE A 29 0.85 3.93 2.27
C ILE A 29 2.10 3.50 3.04
N LYS A 30 3.27 3.78 2.50
CA LYS A 30 4.52 3.45 3.21
C LYS A 30 4.60 4.16 4.55
N GLU A 31 4.16 5.41 4.60
CA GLU A 31 4.23 6.17 5.84
C GLU A 31 3.36 5.57 6.93
N LEU A 32 2.24 4.97 6.56
CA LEU A 32 1.36 4.37 7.57
C LEU A 32 2.07 3.29 8.37
N ASP A 33 2.92 2.51 7.72
CA ASP A 33 3.58 1.39 8.38
C ASP A 33 5.06 1.66 8.61
N SER A 34 5.46 2.92 8.52
CA SER A 34 6.86 3.32 8.73
C SER A 34 7.83 2.57 7.83
N ILE A 35 7.42 2.31 6.62
CA ILE A 35 8.27 1.62 5.65
C ILE A 35 9.33 2.59 5.16
N PRO A 36 10.60 2.20 5.15
CA PRO A 36 11.65 3.08 4.63
C PRO A 36 11.40 3.45 3.17
N PRO A 37 11.67 4.70 2.77
CA PRO A 37 11.35 5.12 1.42
C PRO A 37 12.12 4.37 0.33
N GLY A 38 13.24 3.77 0.65
CA GLY A 38 13.98 2.99 -0.34
C GLY A 38 13.42 1.61 -0.61
N ASN A 39 12.48 1.16 0.20
CA ASN A 39 11.87 -0.15 -0.01
C ASN A 39 10.80 -0.07 -1.09
N THR A 40 10.52 -1.19 -1.74
CA THR A 40 9.53 -1.27 -2.79
C THR A 40 8.23 -1.78 -2.21
N LEU A 41 7.13 -1.08 -2.52
CA LEU A 41 5.81 -1.45 -2.05
C LEU A 41 5.10 -2.31 -3.09
N PHE A 42 4.43 -3.36 -2.62
CA PHE A 42 3.66 -4.25 -3.49
C PHE A 42 2.25 -4.39 -2.97
N LEU A 43 1.33 -4.56 -3.91
CA LEU A 43 -0.07 -4.88 -3.61
C LEU A 43 -0.28 -6.34 -3.99
N GLU A 44 -0.78 -7.13 -3.02
CA GLU A 44 -1.09 -8.54 -3.29
C GLU A 44 -2.25 -8.64 -4.25
N VAL A 45 -2.08 -9.44 -5.28
CA VAL A 45 -3.12 -9.68 -6.27
C VAL A 45 -3.52 -11.14 -6.15
N PRO A 46 -4.79 -11.43 -5.83
CA PRO A 46 -5.21 -12.82 -5.71
C PRO A 46 -5.17 -13.54 -7.06
N GLY A 47 -4.97 -14.84 -7.00
CA GLY A 47 -4.97 -15.66 -8.20
C GLY A 47 -3.57 -15.85 -8.75
N PRO A 48 -3.46 -16.29 -10.00
CA PRO A 48 -2.17 -16.64 -10.57
C PRO A 48 -1.33 -15.44 -11.03
N GLU A 49 -1.88 -14.25 -11.01
CA GLU A 49 -1.14 -13.09 -11.48
C GLU A 49 -0.13 -12.64 -10.45
N PRO A 50 0.99 -12.06 -10.90
CA PRO A 50 1.98 -11.57 -9.96
C PRO A 50 1.47 -10.36 -9.20
N ASP A 51 2.03 -10.15 -8.01
CA ASP A 51 1.69 -8.98 -7.22
C ASP A 51 2.13 -7.72 -7.95
N ARG A 52 1.43 -6.63 -7.68
CA ARG A 52 1.64 -5.40 -8.41
C ARG A 52 2.54 -4.46 -7.65
N LYS A 53 3.58 -3.97 -8.31
CA LYS A 53 4.46 -2.98 -7.73
C LYS A 53 3.77 -1.62 -7.71
N ILE A 54 3.86 -0.92 -6.59
CA ILE A 54 3.25 0.40 -6.42
C ILE A 54 4.36 1.43 -6.31
N GLU A 55 4.35 2.42 -7.21
CA GLU A 55 5.33 3.48 -7.17
C GLU A 55 4.96 4.51 -6.11
N ASP A 56 5.96 5.26 -5.63
CA ASP A 56 5.71 6.25 -4.58
C ASP A 56 4.69 7.30 -5.00
N ALA A 57 4.74 7.73 -6.24
CA ALA A 57 3.83 8.77 -6.73
C ALA A 57 2.52 8.22 -7.28
N GLU A 58 2.39 6.92 -7.32
CA GLU A 58 1.20 6.30 -7.88
C GLU A 58 0.05 6.39 -6.89
N THR A 59 -1.13 6.77 -7.39
CA THR A 59 -2.32 6.84 -6.57
C THR A 59 -3.05 5.50 -6.63
N VAL A 60 -3.35 4.95 -5.46
CA VAL A 60 -4.05 3.68 -5.35
C VAL A 60 -5.44 3.96 -4.81
N GLU A 61 -6.46 3.54 -5.55
CA GLU A 61 -7.83 3.64 -5.07
C GLU A 61 -8.07 2.55 -4.03
N LEU A 62 -8.58 2.94 -2.89
CA LEU A 62 -8.70 2.02 -1.77
C LEU A 62 -10.01 1.26 -1.80
N ARG A 63 -9.95 0.05 -1.29
CA ARG A 63 -11.10 -0.82 -1.06
C ARG A 63 -10.82 -1.60 0.20
N GLY A 64 -11.87 -2.12 0.81
CA GLY A 64 -11.68 -2.96 1.97
C GLY A 64 -10.94 -4.23 1.62
N GLY A 65 -10.00 -4.60 2.46
CA GLY A 65 -9.30 -5.86 2.32
C GLY A 65 -8.05 -5.84 1.48
N LEU A 66 -7.63 -4.66 0.98
CA LEU A 66 -6.37 -4.60 0.23
C LEU A 66 -5.20 -4.99 1.14
N LYS A 67 -4.26 -5.73 0.59
CA LYS A 67 -3.09 -6.18 1.33
C LYS A 67 -1.83 -5.71 0.62
N PHE A 68 -0.97 -5.07 1.38
CA PHE A 68 0.29 -4.55 0.88
C PHE A 68 1.45 -5.16 1.66
N TYR A 69 2.61 -5.18 1.05
CA TYR A 69 3.84 -5.53 1.74
C TYR A 69 5.00 -4.81 1.05
N ASP A 70 6.15 -4.81 1.68
CA ASP A 70 7.31 -4.16 1.10
C ASP A 70 8.49 -5.11 1.10
N LEU A 71 9.41 -4.82 0.20
CA LEU A 71 10.67 -5.53 0.13
C LEU A 71 11.82 -4.52 0.18
N PRO A 72 12.89 -4.86 0.88
CA PRO A 72 14.03 -3.96 0.92
C PRO A 72 14.72 -3.90 -0.44
N PRO A 73 15.51 -2.85 -0.68
CA PRO A 73 16.21 -2.77 -1.96
C PRO A 73 17.20 -3.91 -2.09
N THR A 74 17.35 -4.36 -3.33
CA THR A 74 18.33 -5.40 -3.61
C THR A 74 19.71 -4.79 -3.63
N VAL A 75 20.62 -5.36 -2.86
CA VAL A 75 21.99 -4.91 -2.81
C VAL A 75 22.85 -5.89 -3.60
N ARG A 76 23.55 -5.36 -4.59
CA ARG A 76 24.45 -6.18 -5.40
C ARG A 76 25.85 -5.79 -5.03
N GLY A 77 26.51 -6.67 -4.40
CA GLY A 77 27.87 -6.40 -3.95
C GLY A 77 28.88 -6.35 -5.04
#